data_ace7bda55809a2f94caa0b51366c8f55
#
_entry.id   ace7bda55809a2f94caa0b51366c8f55
#
_cell.length_a   1.000
_cell.length_b   1.000
_cell.length_c   1.000
_cell.angle_alpha   90.00
_cell.angle_beta   90.00
_cell.angle_gamma   90.00
#
_symmetry.space_group_name_H-M   'P 1'
#
loop_
_entity.id
_entity.type
_entity.pdbx_description
1 polymer ?
#
loop_
_entity_poly.entity_id
_entity_poly.type
_entity_poly.pdbx_seq_one_letter_code
_entity_poly.pdbx_strand_id
1 'polypeptide(L)'
;MQTQVIFKKPKTKFGKQVYLPHQDNSYAQNKKGLFFTSHLLLENANIKNGTIYVYDKSHTIGVKKFIPTKSYGNSKKAGNEIDVNTIEEKYKKVAIKGESGDILVMHGNLIHGSYKNMTHNKSRTTLCLCAIPKNENFIKGNNARREVFRLR
;
A
#
# COMPACT_ATOMS: atom_id res chain seq x y z
N MET A 1 5.03 -3.11 -14.83
CA MET A 1 4.26 -3.70 -13.72
C MET A 1 5.22 -4.01 -12.59
N GLN A 2 4.82 -3.85 -11.34
CA GLN A 2 5.61 -4.26 -10.17
C GLN A 2 4.81 -5.31 -9.42
N THR A 3 5.45 -6.43 -9.10
CA THR A 3 4.84 -7.51 -8.33
C THR A 3 5.60 -7.67 -7.02
N GLN A 4 4.90 -7.76 -5.91
CA GLN A 4 5.48 -7.96 -4.59
C GLN A 4 4.67 -8.95 -3.78
N VAL A 5 5.36 -9.81 -3.04
CA VAL A 5 4.71 -10.58 -1.97
C VAL A 5 4.97 -9.85 -0.65
N ILE A 6 3.89 -9.43 0.00
CA ILE A 6 3.95 -8.75 1.31
C ILE A 6 3.56 -9.75 2.37
N PHE A 7 4.52 -10.14 3.19
CA PHE A 7 4.37 -11.22 4.15
C PHE A 7 4.56 -10.75 5.59
N LYS A 8 3.46 -10.66 6.34
CA LYS A 8 3.47 -10.30 7.76
C LYS A 8 3.41 -11.54 8.65
N LYS A 9 4.56 -12.20 8.83
CA LYS A 9 4.69 -13.36 9.71
C LYS A 9 4.58 -12.95 11.18
N PRO A 10 3.80 -13.69 12.03
CA PRO A 10 3.69 -13.40 13.45
C PRO A 10 5.05 -13.49 14.16
N LYS A 11 5.18 -12.78 15.28
CA LYS A 11 6.38 -12.76 16.15
C LYS A 11 7.68 -12.32 15.46
N THR A 12 7.66 -11.91 14.20
CA THR A 12 8.85 -11.40 13.51
C THR A 12 8.94 -9.87 13.61
N LYS A 13 10.14 -9.32 13.48
CA LYS A 13 10.35 -7.87 13.42
C LYS A 13 9.55 -7.26 12.26
N PHE A 14 9.53 -7.90 11.10
CA PHE A 14 8.79 -7.44 9.94
C PHE A 14 7.27 -7.52 10.13
N GLY A 15 6.75 -8.61 10.72
CA GLY A 15 5.32 -8.75 11.02
C GLY A 15 4.80 -7.67 11.98
N LYS A 16 5.64 -7.21 12.91
CA LYS A 16 5.33 -6.12 13.85
C LYS A 16 5.42 -4.72 13.22
N GLN A 17 5.94 -4.57 12.00
CA GLN A 17 6.00 -3.28 11.33
C GLN A 17 4.61 -2.86 10.85
N VAL A 18 4.36 -1.55 10.94
CA VAL A 18 3.23 -0.90 10.25
C VAL A 18 3.72 -0.38 8.90
N TYR A 19 2.87 -0.39 7.91
CA TYR A 19 3.03 0.53 6.78
C TYR A 19 2.30 1.81 7.18
N LEU A 20 3.08 2.89 7.24
CA LEU A 20 2.56 4.21 7.57
C LEU A 20 1.63 4.72 6.46
N PRO A 21 0.73 5.65 6.75
CA PRO A 21 -0.17 6.20 5.75
C PRO A 21 0.58 6.78 4.56
N HIS A 22 0.26 6.33 3.36
CA HIS A 22 0.88 6.75 2.10
C HIS A 22 -0.07 6.60 0.92
N GLN A 23 0.34 7.13 -0.22
CA GLN A 23 -0.34 6.96 -1.51
C GLN A 23 0.63 6.28 -2.47
N ASP A 24 0.23 5.19 -3.10
CA ASP A 24 1.10 4.47 -4.03
C ASP A 24 1.48 5.31 -5.25
N ASN A 25 0.56 6.17 -5.70
CA ASN A 25 0.86 7.08 -6.81
C ASN A 25 1.93 8.13 -6.48
N SER A 26 2.28 8.35 -5.22
CA SER A 26 3.41 9.21 -4.86
C SER A 26 4.74 8.69 -5.41
N TYR A 27 4.84 7.39 -5.65
CA TYR A 27 5.99 6.73 -6.26
C TYR A 27 5.94 6.68 -7.79
N ALA A 28 4.75 6.53 -8.37
CA ALA A 28 4.54 6.46 -9.82
C ALA A 28 4.40 7.84 -10.45
N GLN A 29 3.85 8.79 -9.71
CA GLN A 29 3.59 10.17 -10.11
C GLN A 29 2.85 10.29 -11.44
N ASN A 30 1.87 9.41 -11.65
CA ASN A 30 0.96 9.58 -12.77
C ASN A 30 0.06 10.77 -12.51
N LYS A 31 0.13 11.78 -13.37
CA LYS A 31 -0.57 13.07 -13.18
C LYS A 31 -2.08 12.94 -13.20
N LYS A 32 -2.62 11.98 -13.94
CA LYS A 32 -4.06 11.72 -14.01
C LYS A 32 -4.57 10.83 -12.87
N GLY A 33 -3.68 10.32 -12.01
CA GLY A 33 -4.04 9.41 -10.92
C GLY A 33 -4.41 7.99 -11.38
N LEU A 34 -4.19 7.66 -12.64
CA LEU A 34 -4.57 6.37 -13.23
C LEU A 34 -3.58 5.25 -12.90
N PHE A 35 -3.26 5.12 -11.64
CA PHE A 35 -2.41 4.06 -11.11
C PHE A 35 -3.21 3.26 -10.08
N PHE A 36 -3.18 1.94 -10.18
CA PHE A 36 -3.90 1.05 -9.28
C PHE A 36 -2.94 0.07 -8.64
N THR A 37 -3.27 -0.33 -7.43
CA THR A 37 -2.63 -1.42 -6.73
C THR A 37 -3.68 -2.46 -6.39
N SER A 38 -3.47 -3.71 -6.76
CA SER A 38 -4.32 -4.83 -6.36
C SER A 38 -3.58 -5.75 -5.39
N HIS A 39 -4.28 -6.23 -4.39
CA HIS A 39 -3.77 -7.16 -3.39
C HIS A 39 -4.65 -8.41 -3.38
N LEU A 40 -4.14 -9.50 -3.91
CA LEU A 40 -4.74 -10.82 -3.70
C LEU A 40 -4.40 -11.28 -2.29
N LEU A 41 -5.41 -11.54 -1.48
CA LEU A 41 -5.26 -12.07 -0.12
C LEU A 41 -4.96 -13.58 -0.20
N LEU A 42 -3.76 -13.99 0.18
CA LEU A 42 -3.40 -15.40 0.23
C LEU A 42 -3.81 -16.06 1.56
N GLU A 43 -4.22 -15.25 2.52
CA GLU A 43 -4.72 -15.65 3.84
C GLU A 43 -5.78 -14.67 4.30
N ASN A 44 -6.68 -15.10 5.18
CA ASN A 44 -7.68 -14.22 5.78
C ASN A 44 -7.03 -13.02 6.46
N ALA A 45 -7.58 -11.83 6.22
CA ALA A 45 -7.03 -10.58 6.70
C ALA A 45 -7.98 -9.85 7.66
N ASN A 46 -7.46 -9.42 8.82
CA ASN A 46 -8.17 -8.63 9.82
C ASN A 46 -7.20 -7.76 10.62
N ILE A 47 -7.70 -6.94 11.52
CA ILE A 47 -6.88 -6.01 12.32
C ILE A 47 -5.81 -6.75 13.13
N LYS A 48 -6.14 -7.91 13.71
CA LYS A 48 -5.23 -8.65 14.59
C LYS A 48 -3.99 -9.18 13.87
N ASN A 49 -4.14 -9.63 12.60
CA ASN A 49 -3.01 -10.13 11.81
C ASN A 49 -2.40 -9.12 10.84
N GLY A 50 -2.74 -7.83 10.99
CA GLY A 50 -2.05 -6.75 10.29
C GLY A 50 -2.60 -6.41 8.92
N THR A 51 -3.92 -6.41 8.77
CA THR A 51 -4.58 -6.04 7.51
C THR A 51 -4.30 -4.61 7.07
N ILE A 52 -4.65 -4.32 5.83
CA ILE A 52 -4.64 -2.99 5.24
C ILE A 52 -5.77 -2.16 5.86
N TYR A 53 -5.53 -0.88 6.08
CA TYR A 53 -6.56 0.13 6.32
C TYR A 53 -6.49 1.20 5.24
N VAL A 54 -7.62 1.83 4.96
CA VAL A 54 -7.75 2.93 4.02
C VAL A 54 -8.42 4.12 4.70
N TYR A 55 -8.15 5.32 4.18
CA TYR A 55 -8.96 6.49 4.50
C TYR A 55 -10.01 6.66 3.41
N ASP A 56 -11.25 6.33 3.74
CA ASP A 56 -12.36 6.27 2.79
C ASP A 56 -12.48 7.57 1.96
N LYS A 57 -12.61 7.42 0.64
CA LYS A 57 -12.70 8.53 -0.34
C LYS A 57 -11.49 9.46 -0.43
N SER A 58 -10.40 9.19 0.27
CA SER A 58 -9.21 10.07 0.24
C SER A 58 -8.50 10.13 -1.12
N HIS A 59 -8.83 9.25 -2.06
CA HIS A 59 -8.30 9.29 -3.43
C HIS A 59 -8.70 10.58 -4.19
N THR A 60 -9.78 11.24 -3.77
CA THR A 60 -10.30 12.46 -4.42
C THR A 60 -9.46 13.72 -4.19
N ILE A 61 -8.54 13.69 -3.22
CA ILE A 61 -7.70 14.85 -2.89
C ILE A 61 -6.42 14.97 -3.72
N GLY A 62 -6.25 14.10 -4.72
CA GLY A 62 -5.02 14.03 -5.50
C GLY A 62 -3.82 13.50 -4.70
N VAL A 63 -2.61 13.63 -5.24
CA VAL A 63 -1.38 13.25 -4.54
C VAL A 63 -0.98 14.33 -3.56
N LYS A 64 -0.86 13.98 -2.29
CA LYS A 64 -0.45 14.87 -1.22
C LYS A 64 1.07 14.99 -1.14
N LYS A 65 1.52 16.11 -0.58
CA LYS A 65 2.92 16.26 -0.15
C LYS A 65 3.21 15.19 0.90
N PHE A 66 4.29 14.48 0.72
CA PHE A 66 4.73 13.45 1.65
C PHE A 66 5.93 13.90 2.48
N ILE A 67 6.08 13.32 3.65
CA ILE A 67 7.23 13.46 4.52
C ILE A 67 8.12 12.24 4.28
N PRO A 68 9.39 12.43 3.87
CA PRO A 68 10.30 11.31 3.77
C PRO A 68 10.53 10.68 5.14
N THR A 69 10.19 9.42 5.31
CA THR A 69 10.39 8.71 6.57
C THR A 69 11.58 7.76 6.51
N LYS A 70 12.33 7.70 7.62
CA LYS A 70 13.55 6.89 7.72
C LYS A 70 13.31 5.39 7.89
N SER A 71 12.07 4.90 7.93
CA SER A 71 11.90 3.55 8.43
C SER A 71 10.85 2.67 7.78
N TYR A 72 11.32 1.80 6.95
CA TYR A 72 10.85 0.43 6.94
C TYR A 72 12.04 -0.46 7.31
N GLY A 73 12.15 -0.82 8.59
CA GLY A 73 13.26 -1.62 9.11
C GLY A 73 14.63 -0.93 9.06
N ASN A 74 15.71 -1.71 8.95
CA ASN A 74 17.08 -1.19 8.83
C ASN A 74 17.42 -0.59 7.46
N SER A 75 16.45 -0.40 6.57
CA SER A 75 16.73 0.21 5.29
C SER A 75 16.83 1.73 5.48
N LYS A 76 17.91 2.32 5.03
CA LYS A 76 18.10 3.78 4.93
C LYS A 76 17.18 4.43 3.87
N LYS A 77 16.20 3.69 3.34
CA LYS A 77 15.30 4.15 2.29
C LYS A 77 14.06 4.76 2.92
N ALA A 78 13.84 6.02 2.63
CA ALA A 78 12.67 6.77 3.03
C ALA A 78 11.40 6.22 2.35
N GLY A 79 10.35 6.03 3.10
CA GLY A 79 8.99 5.90 2.58
C GLY A 79 8.37 7.27 2.33
N ASN A 80 7.27 7.30 1.64
CA ASN A 80 6.48 8.52 1.40
C ASN A 80 5.30 8.55 2.37
N GLU A 81 5.54 9.00 3.61
CA GLU A 81 4.49 9.10 4.61
C GLU A 81 3.68 10.39 4.43
N ILE A 82 2.39 10.32 4.69
CA ILE A 82 1.49 11.46 4.71
C ILE A 82 1.22 11.83 6.16
N ASP A 83 1.32 13.12 6.49
CA ASP A 83 0.80 13.63 7.75
C ASP A 83 -0.72 13.49 7.76
N VAL A 84 -1.20 12.63 8.65
CA VAL A 84 -2.61 12.28 8.73
C VAL A 84 -3.44 13.18 9.63
N ASN A 85 -2.83 14.07 10.39
CA ASN A 85 -3.57 14.93 11.32
C ASN A 85 -4.69 15.73 10.62
N THR A 86 -4.41 16.24 9.41
CA THR A 86 -5.40 16.92 8.56
C THR A 86 -6.33 15.98 7.79
N ILE A 87 -6.03 14.72 7.75
CA ILE A 87 -6.77 13.69 6.99
C ILE A 87 -7.82 13.02 7.87
N GLU A 88 -7.48 12.72 9.12
CA GLU A 88 -8.35 12.00 10.06
C GLU A 88 -9.61 12.79 10.42
N GLU A 89 -9.55 14.11 10.41
CA GLU A 89 -10.73 14.97 10.60
C GLU A 89 -11.75 14.86 9.46
N LYS A 90 -11.30 14.57 8.24
CA LYS A 90 -12.14 14.58 7.04
C LYS A 90 -12.49 13.19 6.52
N TYR A 91 -11.61 12.23 6.67
CA TYR A 91 -11.73 10.90 6.04
C TYR A 91 -11.72 9.80 7.08
N LYS A 92 -12.75 8.97 7.07
CA LYS A 92 -12.88 7.85 8.00
C LYS A 92 -11.84 6.78 7.69
N LYS A 93 -11.09 6.37 8.70
CA LYS A 93 -10.18 5.22 8.64
C LYS A 93 -10.96 3.92 8.72
N VAL A 94 -10.83 3.07 7.70
CA VAL A 94 -11.54 1.81 7.58
C VAL A 94 -10.54 0.66 7.46
N ALA A 95 -10.67 -0.35 8.32
CA ALA A 95 -9.89 -1.59 8.22
C ALA A 95 -10.52 -2.52 7.18
N ILE A 96 -9.73 -3.00 6.24
CA ILE A 96 -10.17 -3.97 5.25
C ILE A 96 -10.15 -5.36 5.89
N LYS A 97 -11.31 -6.02 5.91
CA LYS A 97 -11.43 -7.43 6.26
C LYS A 97 -11.67 -8.22 4.98
N GLY A 98 -11.08 -9.38 4.85
CA GLY A 98 -11.27 -10.23 3.70
C GLY A 98 -10.81 -11.66 3.97
N GLU A 99 -11.22 -12.55 3.10
CA GLU A 99 -10.88 -13.97 3.13
C GLU A 99 -9.77 -14.30 2.12
N SER A 100 -9.15 -15.43 2.29
CA SER A 100 -8.20 -15.95 1.30
C SER A 100 -8.88 -16.10 -0.06
N GLY A 101 -8.26 -15.56 -1.10
CA GLY A 101 -8.80 -15.49 -2.45
C GLY A 101 -9.45 -14.15 -2.83
N ASP A 102 -9.78 -13.31 -1.86
CA ASP A 102 -10.31 -11.97 -2.14
C ASP A 102 -9.25 -11.07 -2.80
N ILE A 103 -9.70 -10.19 -3.67
CA ILE A 103 -8.87 -9.18 -4.32
C ILE A 103 -9.31 -7.79 -3.89
N LEU A 104 -8.41 -7.09 -3.20
CA LEU A 104 -8.57 -5.67 -2.89
C LEU A 104 -7.94 -4.84 -4.01
N VAL A 105 -8.72 -4.05 -4.73
CA VAL A 105 -8.22 -3.09 -5.73
C VAL A 105 -8.30 -1.69 -5.16
N MET A 106 -7.18 -0.97 -5.18
CA MET A 106 -7.06 0.38 -4.65
C MET A 106 -6.60 1.35 -5.73
N HIS A 107 -7.22 2.52 -5.73
CA HIS A 107 -6.77 3.66 -6.52
C HIS A 107 -5.41 4.16 -5.99
N GLY A 108 -4.47 4.49 -6.86
CA GLY A 108 -3.12 4.89 -6.46
C GLY A 108 -3.05 6.13 -5.56
N ASN A 109 -4.06 7.01 -5.63
CA ASN A 109 -4.17 8.18 -4.73
C ASN A 109 -4.90 7.87 -3.41
N LEU A 110 -5.40 6.66 -3.20
CA LEU A 110 -6.06 6.30 -1.94
C LEU A 110 -5.02 6.25 -0.81
N ILE A 111 -5.23 7.04 0.24
CA ILE A 111 -4.37 7.01 1.42
C ILE A 111 -4.65 5.71 2.16
N HIS A 112 -3.61 4.93 2.37
CA HIS A 112 -3.71 3.64 3.03
C HIS A 112 -2.44 3.31 3.79
N GLY A 113 -2.54 2.28 4.61
CA GLY A 113 -1.43 1.72 5.34
C GLY A 113 -1.77 0.33 5.86
N SER A 114 -1.05 -0.20 6.84
CA SER A 114 -1.40 -1.48 7.43
C SER A 114 -1.09 -1.56 8.92
N TYR A 115 -1.88 -2.36 9.62
CA TYR A 115 -1.69 -2.64 11.04
C TYR A 115 -0.49 -3.56 11.29
N LYS A 116 -0.02 -3.61 12.53
CA LYS A 116 0.92 -4.64 13.01
C LYS A 116 0.24 -6.01 13.03
N ASN A 117 1.00 -7.06 12.78
CA ASN A 117 0.54 -8.41 13.12
C ASN A 117 0.82 -8.67 14.61
N MET A 118 -0.24 -8.76 15.39
CA MET A 118 -0.21 -9.00 16.85
C MET A 118 -0.57 -10.44 17.20
N THR A 119 -0.80 -11.31 16.20
CA THR A 119 -1.14 -12.71 16.44
C THR A 119 0.07 -13.56 16.79
N HIS A 120 -0.16 -14.72 17.36
CA HIS A 120 0.88 -15.69 17.68
C HIS A 120 1.19 -16.66 16.54
N ASN A 121 0.21 -16.96 15.69
CA ASN A 121 0.29 -18.06 14.71
C ASN A 121 -0.40 -17.78 13.38
N LYS A 122 -0.96 -16.60 13.15
CA LYS A 122 -1.64 -16.26 11.90
C LYS A 122 -0.83 -15.23 11.11
N SER A 123 -0.38 -15.59 9.94
CA SER A 123 0.25 -14.66 8.99
C SER A 123 -0.79 -13.79 8.28
N ARG A 124 -0.33 -12.79 7.58
CA ARG A 124 -1.10 -12.07 6.57
C ARG A 124 -0.22 -11.85 5.35
N THR A 125 -0.45 -12.65 4.33
CA THR A 125 0.28 -12.64 3.06
C THR A 125 -0.61 -12.09 1.96
N THR A 126 -0.08 -11.18 1.18
CA THR A 126 -0.75 -10.65 -0.02
C THR A 126 0.20 -10.65 -1.20
N LEU A 127 -0.31 -11.01 -2.37
CA LEU A 127 0.36 -10.77 -3.64
C LEU A 127 -0.11 -9.40 -4.16
N CYS A 128 0.81 -8.45 -4.23
CA CYS A 128 0.55 -7.10 -4.69
C CYS A 128 0.95 -6.95 -6.15
N LEU A 129 0.05 -6.40 -6.96
CA LEU A 129 0.26 -6.07 -8.37
C LEU A 129 -0.05 -4.60 -8.58
N CYS A 130 0.84 -3.89 -9.28
CA CYS A 130 0.60 -2.51 -9.67
C CYS A 130 0.31 -2.44 -11.17
N ALA A 131 -0.69 -1.67 -11.55
CA ALA A 131 -1.10 -1.49 -12.93
C ALA A 131 -1.31 -0.01 -13.28
N ILE A 132 -1.10 0.31 -14.54
CA ILE A 132 -1.35 1.62 -15.13
C ILE A 132 -1.92 1.41 -16.54
N PRO A 133 -2.89 2.21 -17.00
CA PRO A 133 -3.40 2.09 -18.35
C PRO A 133 -2.31 2.26 -19.41
N LYS A 134 -2.51 1.62 -20.55
CA LYS A 134 -1.60 1.74 -21.69
C LYS A 134 -1.43 3.22 -22.08
N ASN A 135 -0.18 3.60 -22.39
CA ASN A 135 0.23 4.95 -22.80
C ASN A 135 0.16 6.03 -21.71
N GLU A 136 -0.12 5.67 -20.45
CA GLU A 136 -0.01 6.61 -19.34
C GLU A 136 1.45 6.77 -18.88
N ASN A 137 1.81 8.01 -18.56
CA ASN A 137 3.14 8.34 -18.07
C ASN A 137 3.31 8.01 -16.59
N PHE A 138 4.49 7.56 -16.22
CA PHE A 138 4.87 7.31 -14.83
C PHE A 138 6.40 7.46 -14.65
N ILE A 139 6.85 7.68 -13.42
CA ILE A 139 8.28 7.69 -13.10
C ILE A 139 8.77 6.26 -12.93
N LYS A 140 9.75 5.89 -13.74
CA LYS A 140 10.33 4.53 -13.69
C LYS A 140 11.05 4.21 -12.38
N GLY A 141 11.58 5.22 -11.70
CA GLY A 141 12.36 5.06 -10.47
C GLY A 141 13.83 4.75 -10.74
N ASN A 142 14.68 5.10 -9.78
CA ASN A 142 16.14 4.95 -9.91
C ASN A 142 16.65 3.61 -9.37
N ASN A 143 16.07 3.11 -8.29
CA ASN A 143 16.54 1.92 -7.57
C ASN A 143 15.75 0.64 -7.85
N ALA A 144 14.51 0.78 -8.30
CA ALA A 144 13.68 -0.31 -8.78
C ALA A 144 13.03 0.19 -10.07
N ARG A 145 13.67 -0.08 -11.19
CA ARG A 145 13.13 0.30 -12.50
C ARG A 145 11.84 -0.46 -12.73
N ARG A 146 10.75 0.30 -12.87
CA ARG A 146 9.45 -0.24 -13.26
C ARG A 146 9.47 -0.49 -14.75
N GLU A 147 9.22 -1.72 -15.14
CA GLU A 147 9.06 -2.11 -16.54
C GLU A 147 7.57 -2.23 -16.88
N VAL A 148 7.25 -1.97 -18.13
CA VAL A 148 5.88 -2.11 -18.63
C VAL A 148 5.75 -3.48 -19.28
N PHE A 149 4.92 -4.34 -18.66
CA PHE A 149 4.45 -5.57 -19.28
C PHE A 149 3.03 -5.34 -19.77
N ARG A 150 2.77 -5.69 -21.02
CA ARG A 150 1.41 -5.66 -21.56
C ARG A 150 0.71 -6.96 -21.17
N LEU A 151 -0.44 -6.83 -20.55
CA LEU A 151 -1.36 -7.95 -20.44
C LEU A 151 -2.01 -8.13 -21.82
N ARG A 152 -1.94 -9.32 -22.36
CA ARG A 152 -2.59 -9.71 -23.63
C ARG A 152 -4.06 -9.99 -23.38
#